data_b5b548443becf3e66a13cbbca36266e3
#
_entry.id   b5b548443becf3e66a13cbbca36266e3
#
_cell.length_a   1.000
_cell.length_b   1.000
_cell.length_c   1.000
_cell.angle_alpha   90.00
_cell.angle_beta   90.00
_cell.angle_gamma   90.00
#
_symmetry.space_group_name_H-M   'P 1'
#
loop_
_entity.id
_entity.type
_entity.pdbx_description
1 polymer ?
#
loop_
_entity_poly.entity_id
_entity_poly.type
_entity_poly.pdbx_seq_one_letter_code
_entity_poly.pdbx_strand_id
1 'polypeptide(L)'
;VLCLLKRTEPALRALIASPDFAVDGFLCPGHVAAILGAEAFRFLPEEYGLPAVVSGFTPGDLVYSISLLVEQCAEKRPALSNTYTRVVRDAGNPAAKAMMDAVLTPCTSTWRGLGEIAGGGFAIREAYAAYDAAKKFGFSPAPAADPPGCGCGHVIRGAAAPEGWPRLGKACAPAARGGAGRGCREGAWGGGWGGGGGGGRA
;
A
#
# COMPACT_ATOMS: atom_id res chain seq x y z
N VAL A 1 -6.17 -10.48 -20.34
CA VAL A 1 -5.99 -9.87 -19.01
C VAL A 1 -5.20 -8.58 -19.17
N LEU A 2 -5.59 -7.49 -18.49
CA LEU A 2 -4.73 -6.30 -18.30
C LEU A 2 -4.02 -6.45 -16.96
N CYS A 3 -2.69 -6.57 -16.97
CA CYS A 3 -1.90 -6.70 -15.76
C CYS A 3 -1.42 -5.31 -15.31
N LEU A 4 -1.92 -4.85 -14.17
CA LEU A 4 -1.50 -3.62 -13.51
C LEU A 4 -1.12 -3.90 -12.04
N LEU A 5 -0.72 -5.14 -11.76
CA LEU A 5 -0.35 -5.57 -10.41
C LEU A 5 0.90 -4.83 -9.93
N LYS A 6 0.88 -4.47 -8.66
CA LYS A 6 1.95 -3.74 -7.97
C LYS A 6 2.66 -4.64 -6.97
N ARG A 7 3.93 -4.35 -6.70
CA ARG A 7 4.73 -5.07 -5.71
C ARG A 7 4.96 -4.19 -4.50
N THR A 8 4.55 -4.68 -3.34
CA THR A 8 4.55 -3.91 -2.08
C THR A 8 5.96 -3.62 -1.59
N GLU A 9 6.86 -4.61 -1.55
CA GLU A 9 8.21 -4.43 -1.01
C GLU A 9 9.02 -3.34 -1.73
N PRO A 10 9.15 -3.33 -3.08
CA PRO A 10 9.87 -2.25 -3.77
C PRO A 10 9.26 -0.87 -3.52
N ALA A 11 7.93 -0.80 -3.37
CA ALA A 11 7.25 0.45 -3.08
C ALA A 11 7.54 0.94 -1.65
N LEU A 12 7.54 0.06 -0.66
CA LEU A 12 7.91 0.41 0.71
C LEU A 12 9.38 0.86 0.80
N ARG A 13 10.29 0.16 0.13
CA ARG A 13 11.70 0.58 0.07
C ARG A 13 11.88 1.95 -0.57
N ALA A 14 11.18 2.22 -1.68
CA ALA A 14 11.20 3.53 -2.33
C ALA A 14 10.60 4.63 -1.46
N LEU A 15 9.54 4.30 -0.70
CA LEU A 15 8.93 5.20 0.25
C LEU A 15 9.91 5.58 1.38
N ILE A 16 10.55 4.58 1.98
CA ILE A 16 11.52 4.77 3.07
C ILE A 16 12.74 5.56 2.60
N ALA A 17 13.18 5.35 1.35
CA ALA A 17 14.31 6.08 0.76
C ALA A 17 13.96 7.53 0.39
N SER A 18 12.72 7.97 0.52
CA SER A 18 12.32 9.35 0.21
C SER A 18 12.95 10.33 1.20
N PRO A 19 13.46 11.49 0.75
CA PRO A 19 14.18 12.43 1.63
C PRO A 19 13.28 13.07 2.69
N ASP A 20 11.98 13.08 2.48
CA ASP A 20 10.95 13.61 3.39
C ASP A 20 10.15 12.49 4.10
N PHE A 21 10.74 11.28 4.20
CA PHE A 21 10.10 10.17 4.90
C PHE A 21 10.03 10.44 6.41
N ALA A 22 8.82 10.36 6.97
CA ALA A 22 8.54 10.64 8.38
C ALA A 22 7.45 9.70 8.92
N VAL A 23 7.62 8.39 8.73
CA VAL A 23 6.71 7.35 9.23
C VAL A 23 7.41 6.52 10.29
N ASP A 24 6.80 6.36 11.45
CA ASP A 24 7.40 5.67 12.60
C ASP A 24 7.19 4.15 12.58
N GLY A 25 6.25 3.64 11.79
CA GLY A 25 5.96 2.22 11.71
C GLY A 25 4.89 1.88 10.66
N PHE A 26 4.70 0.59 10.39
CA PHE A 26 3.83 0.11 9.33
C PHE A 26 2.75 -0.85 9.82
N LEU A 27 1.50 -0.51 9.52
CA LEU A 27 0.39 -1.45 9.59
C LEU A 27 0.29 -2.16 8.24
N CYS A 28 0.75 -3.42 8.20
CA CYS A 28 0.87 -4.19 6.98
C CYS A 28 -0.44 -4.91 6.59
N PRO A 29 -0.79 -4.95 5.30
CA PRO A 29 -2.06 -5.46 4.82
C PRO A 29 -2.15 -6.99 4.90
N GLY A 30 -3.08 -7.51 5.70
CA GLY A 30 -3.25 -8.95 5.91
C GLY A 30 -3.59 -9.73 4.65
N HIS A 31 -4.34 -9.15 3.69
CA HIS A 31 -4.66 -9.83 2.43
C HIS A 31 -3.44 -10.03 1.53
N VAL A 32 -2.47 -9.12 1.55
CA VAL A 32 -1.19 -9.28 0.86
C VAL A 32 -0.34 -10.31 1.58
N ALA A 33 -0.27 -10.23 2.91
CA ALA A 33 0.45 -11.17 3.74
C ALA A 33 -0.11 -12.60 3.67
N ALA A 34 -1.41 -12.78 3.40
CA ALA A 34 -2.01 -14.11 3.19
C ALA A 34 -1.37 -14.86 2.01
N ILE A 35 -0.91 -14.14 1.00
CA ILE A 35 -0.23 -14.70 -0.17
C ILE A 35 1.28 -14.73 0.03
N LEU A 36 1.88 -13.58 0.38
CA LEU A 36 3.34 -13.44 0.46
C LEU A 36 3.95 -14.03 1.72
N GLY A 37 3.18 -14.07 2.81
CA GLY A 37 3.64 -14.39 4.15
C GLY A 37 3.89 -13.13 4.99
N ALA A 38 3.83 -13.28 6.31
CA ALA A 38 4.23 -12.22 7.23
C ALA A 38 5.72 -11.87 7.05
N GLU A 39 6.56 -12.87 6.81
CA GLU A 39 8.00 -12.74 6.56
C GLU A 39 8.36 -11.77 5.42
N ALA A 40 7.45 -11.56 4.46
CA ALA A 40 7.66 -10.59 3.39
C ALA A 40 7.83 -9.14 3.88
N PHE A 41 7.49 -8.86 5.13
CA PHE A 41 7.63 -7.54 5.77
C PHE A 41 8.77 -7.48 6.79
N ARG A 42 9.52 -8.57 6.99
CA ARG A 42 10.60 -8.68 7.98
C ARG A 42 11.72 -7.66 7.75
N PHE A 43 11.95 -7.28 6.51
CA PHE A 43 12.95 -6.26 6.16
C PHE A 43 12.70 -4.90 6.84
N LEU A 44 11.45 -4.57 7.21
CA LEU A 44 11.11 -3.32 7.87
C LEU A 44 11.80 -3.17 9.24
N PRO A 45 11.64 -4.10 10.19
CA PRO A 45 12.37 -4.01 11.46
C PRO A 45 13.85 -4.34 11.34
N GLU A 46 14.25 -5.31 10.50
CA GLU A 46 15.64 -5.76 10.44
C GLU A 46 16.58 -4.82 9.71
N GLU A 47 16.15 -4.24 8.58
CA GLU A 47 17.01 -3.38 7.79
C GLU A 47 16.82 -1.88 8.11
N TYR A 48 15.61 -1.48 8.50
CA TYR A 48 15.26 -0.07 8.70
C TYR A 48 14.94 0.31 10.14
N GLY A 49 14.86 -0.65 11.06
CA GLY A 49 14.48 -0.38 12.45
C GLY A 49 13.05 0.15 12.59
N LEU A 50 12.16 -0.15 11.64
CA LEU A 50 10.78 0.30 11.63
C LEU A 50 9.84 -0.84 12.05
N PRO A 51 9.06 -0.67 13.12
CA PRO A 51 8.10 -1.68 13.54
C PRO A 51 7.04 -1.94 12.47
N ALA A 52 6.62 -3.21 12.36
CA ALA A 52 5.67 -3.67 11.38
C ALA A 52 4.67 -4.65 12.00
N VAL A 53 3.38 -4.39 11.82
CA VAL A 53 2.31 -5.27 12.31
C VAL A 53 1.39 -5.67 11.17
N VAL A 54 1.31 -6.97 10.88
CA VAL A 54 0.36 -7.52 9.91
C VAL A 54 -1.00 -7.63 10.56
N SER A 55 -2.00 -6.95 9.99
CA SER A 55 -3.35 -6.83 10.57
C SER A 55 -4.44 -7.46 9.68
N GLY A 56 -5.50 -7.96 10.33
CA GLY A 56 -6.78 -8.21 9.69
C GLY A 56 -7.59 -6.91 9.51
N PHE A 57 -8.88 -7.05 9.18
CA PHE A 57 -9.70 -5.93 8.75
C PHE A 57 -10.94 -5.69 9.63
N THR A 58 -11.15 -6.50 10.67
CA THR A 58 -12.22 -6.22 11.62
C THR A 58 -11.81 -5.05 12.52
N PRO A 59 -12.77 -4.30 13.10
CA PRO A 59 -12.44 -3.23 14.05
C PRO A 59 -11.52 -3.70 15.18
N GLY A 60 -11.75 -4.90 15.72
CA GLY A 60 -10.91 -5.49 16.77
C GLY A 60 -9.50 -5.79 16.29
N ASP A 61 -9.33 -6.35 15.07
CA ASP A 61 -8.01 -6.58 14.48
C ASP A 61 -7.22 -5.28 14.36
N LEU A 62 -7.88 -4.23 13.86
CA LEU A 62 -7.24 -2.93 13.61
C LEU A 62 -6.82 -2.27 14.92
N VAL A 63 -7.72 -2.17 15.91
CA VAL A 63 -7.41 -1.55 17.20
C VAL A 63 -6.28 -2.28 17.90
N TYR A 64 -6.31 -3.62 17.95
CA TYR A 64 -5.26 -4.42 18.57
C TYR A 64 -3.92 -4.25 17.84
N SER A 65 -3.92 -4.28 16.51
CA SER A 65 -2.70 -4.11 15.72
C SER A 65 -2.10 -2.72 15.87
N ILE A 66 -2.94 -1.68 15.94
CA ILE A 66 -2.50 -0.29 16.16
C ILE A 66 -1.91 -0.16 17.57
N SER A 67 -2.55 -0.72 18.60
CA SER A 67 -2.02 -0.64 19.96
C SER A 67 -0.64 -1.29 20.07
N LEU A 68 -0.46 -2.46 19.46
CA LEU A 68 0.82 -3.14 19.41
C LEU A 68 1.90 -2.35 18.65
N LEU A 69 1.51 -1.73 17.53
CA LEU A 69 2.42 -0.88 16.76
C LEU A 69 2.87 0.34 17.58
N VAL A 70 1.95 1.00 18.26
CA VAL A 70 2.23 2.15 19.14
C VAL A 70 3.15 1.73 20.30
N GLU A 71 2.91 0.57 20.91
CA GLU A 71 3.77 0.02 21.96
C GLU A 71 5.20 -0.19 21.46
N GLN A 72 5.39 -0.82 20.30
CA GLN A 72 6.71 -1.03 19.70
C GLN A 72 7.43 0.28 19.40
N CYS A 73 6.71 1.31 18.92
CA CYS A 73 7.26 2.65 18.69
C CYS A 73 7.69 3.31 20.01
N ALA A 74 6.82 3.29 21.04
CA ALA A 74 7.08 3.91 22.33
C ALA A 74 8.27 3.28 23.06
N GLU A 75 8.38 1.96 23.00
CA GLU A 75 9.47 1.20 23.63
C GLU A 75 10.75 1.16 22.79
N LYS A 76 10.71 1.70 21.57
CA LYS A 76 11.83 1.65 20.60
C LYS A 76 12.33 0.22 20.36
N ARG A 77 11.42 -0.72 20.31
CA ARG A 77 11.68 -2.14 20.04
C ARG A 77 11.01 -2.58 18.74
N PRO A 78 11.58 -2.21 17.58
CA PRO A 78 11.00 -2.56 16.29
C PRO A 78 10.98 -4.08 16.11
N ALA A 79 9.81 -4.62 15.79
CA ALA A 79 9.63 -6.03 15.51
C ALA A 79 8.57 -6.23 14.43
N LEU A 80 8.62 -7.39 13.77
CA LEU A 80 7.52 -7.86 12.93
C LEU A 80 6.55 -8.65 13.82
N SER A 81 5.29 -8.22 13.85
CA SER A 81 4.21 -8.94 14.53
C SER A 81 3.10 -9.30 13.57
N ASN A 82 2.53 -10.50 13.72
CA ASN A 82 1.38 -10.96 12.95
C ASN A 82 0.18 -11.15 13.89
N THR A 83 -0.80 -10.25 13.83
CA THR A 83 -2.04 -10.33 14.60
C THR A 83 -3.17 -11.04 13.84
N TYR A 84 -2.95 -11.37 12.56
CA TYR A 84 -3.94 -12.00 11.68
C TYR A 84 -3.67 -13.50 11.47
N THR A 85 -3.25 -14.19 12.52
CA THR A 85 -2.77 -15.59 12.49
C THR A 85 -3.81 -16.59 11.98
N ARG A 86 -5.12 -16.27 12.08
CA ARG A 86 -6.19 -17.12 11.54
C ARG A 86 -6.17 -17.24 10.02
N VAL A 87 -5.48 -16.33 9.30
CA VAL A 87 -5.38 -16.30 7.83
C VAL A 87 -3.93 -16.28 7.36
N VAL A 88 -3.08 -15.49 8.02
CA VAL A 88 -1.70 -15.23 7.59
C VAL A 88 -0.75 -16.19 8.28
N ARG A 89 0.03 -16.92 7.47
CA ARG A 89 1.18 -17.72 7.90
C ARG A 89 2.48 -16.97 7.57
N ASP A 90 3.55 -17.29 8.28
CA ASP A 90 4.85 -16.64 8.07
C ASP A 90 5.35 -16.83 6.64
N ALA A 91 5.31 -18.05 6.12
CA ALA A 91 5.72 -18.37 4.75
C ALA A 91 4.70 -17.99 3.66
N GLY A 92 3.48 -17.58 4.03
CA GLY A 92 2.38 -17.29 3.11
C GLY A 92 1.79 -18.53 2.47
N ASN A 93 1.32 -18.37 1.22
CA ASN A 93 0.72 -19.44 0.43
C ASN A 93 1.68 -19.92 -0.67
N PRO A 94 2.35 -21.08 -0.49
CA PRO A 94 3.33 -21.56 -1.46
C PRO A 94 2.74 -21.82 -2.85
N ALA A 95 1.51 -22.34 -2.93
CA ALA A 95 0.86 -22.62 -4.21
C ALA A 95 0.55 -21.33 -4.98
N ALA A 96 0.07 -20.30 -4.29
CA ALA A 96 -0.18 -18.99 -4.90
C ALA A 96 1.12 -18.33 -5.36
N LYS A 97 2.18 -18.39 -4.56
CA LYS A 97 3.52 -17.87 -4.92
C LYS A 97 4.07 -18.58 -6.14
N ALA A 98 4.01 -19.91 -6.19
CA ALA A 98 4.46 -20.68 -7.34
C ALA A 98 3.67 -20.32 -8.63
N MET A 99 2.36 -20.10 -8.51
CA MET A 99 1.54 -19.65 -9.64
C MET A 99 1.91 -18.24 -10.08
N MET A 100 2.15 -17.33 -9.16
CA MET A 100 2.63 -15.97 -9.48
C MET A 100 3.96 -16.03 -10.22
N ASP A 101 4.90 -16.82 -9.73
CA ASP A 101 6.23 -16.98 -10.34
C ASP A 101 6.16 -17.64 -11.72
N ALA A 102 5.20 -18.54 -11.95
CA ALA A 102 4.99 -19.16 -13.26
C ALA A 102 4.45 -18.19 -14.30
N VAL A 103 3.54 -17.28 -13.91
CA VAL A 103 2.78 -16.43 -14.85
C VAL A 103 3.33 -15.02 -14.94
N LEU A 104 3.93 -14.49 -13.86
CA LEU A 104 4.32 -13.09 -13.73
C LEU A 104 5.83 -12.92 -13.66
N THR A 105 6.29 -11.76 -14.08
CA THR A 105 7.69 -11.33 -13.94
C THR A 105 7.73 -9.90 -13.38
N PRO A 106 8.68 -9.58 -12.48
CA PRO A 106 8.84 -8.20 -12.01
C PRO A 106 9.13 -7.24 -13.16
N CYS A 107 8.55 -6.05 -13.10
CA CYS A 107 8.80 -4.97 -14.05
C CYS A 107 8.81 -3.61 -13.36
N THR A 108 9.41 -2.63 -14.00
CA THR A 108 9.30 -1.23 -13.59
C THR A 108 7.84 -0.77 -13.71
N SER A 109 7.39 -0.03 -12.71
CA SER A 109 6.00 0.44 -12.69
C SER A 109 5.86 1.76 -11.98
N THR A 110 5.01 2.63 -12.51
CA THR A 110 4.72 3.94 -11.91
C THR A 110 3.76 3.79 -10.74
N TRP A 111 4.16 4.29 -9.58
CA TRP A 111 3.35 4.37 -8.39
C TRP A 111 2.93 5.81 -8.15
N ARG A 112 1.65 6.02 -7.90
CA ARG A 112 1.13 7.36 -7.66
C ARG A 112 1.72 7.94 -6.37
N GLY A 113 2.18 9.18 -6.46
CA GLY A 113 2.82 9.88 -5.34
C GLY A 113 4.26 9.44 -5.03
N LEU A 114 4.74 8.34 -5.64
CA LEU A 114 6.11 7.83 -5.46
C LEU A 114 6.92 7.82 -6.76
N GLY A 115 6.26 8.00 -7.93
CA GLY A 115 6.93 7.98 -9.22
C GLY A 115 7.20 6.57 -9.76
N GLU A 116 8.22 6.45 -10.60
CA GLU A 116 8.62 5.20 -11.22
C GLU A 116 9.50 4.37 -10.29
N ILE A 117 9.15 3.11 -10.09
CA ILE A 117 9.84 2.19 -9.18
C ILE A 117 10.31 0.97 -9.96
N ALA A 118 11.62 0.74 -9.97
CA ALA A 118 12.22 -0.46 -10.54
C ALA A 118 11.71 -1.71 -9.80
N GLY A 119 11.23 -2.70 -10.56
CA GLY A 119 10.61 -3.89 -9.97
C GLY A 119 9.33 -3.64 -9.19
N GLY A 120 8.74 -2.43 -9.27
CA GLY A 120 7.55 -2.02 -8.52
C GLY A 120 6.23 -2.60 -9.02
N GLY A 121 6.24 -3.38 -10.08
CA GLY A 121 5.06 -4.04 -10.64
C GLY A 121 5.34 -5.42 -11.18
N PHE A 122 4.30 -6.02 -11.75
CA PHE A 122 4.36 -7.27 -12.46
C PHE A 122 3.91 -7.11 -13.91
N ALA A 123 4.60 -7.79 -14.82
CA ALA A 123 4.17 -8.03 -16.20
C ALA A 123 3.85 -9.51 -16.41
N ILE A 124 3.06 -9.83 -17.42
CA ILE A 124 2.78 -11.20 -17.83
C ILE A 124 4.02 -11.74 -18.55
N ARG A 125 4.48 -12.94 -18.13
CA ARG A 125 5.62 -13.61 -18.79
C ARG A 125 5.31 -13.91 -20.26
N GLU A 126 6.35 -13.94 -21.10
CA GLU A 126 6.24 -14.13 -22.54
C GLU A 126 5.52 -15.43 -22.91
N ALA A 127 5.72 -16.49 -22.13
CA ALA A 127 5.02 -17.78 -22.30
C ALA A 127 3.47 -17.65 -22.25
N TYR A 128 2.97 -16.57 -21.66
CA TYR A 128 1.54 -16.26 -21.52
C TYR A 128 1.13 -15.00 -22.31
N ALA A 129 1.96 -14.52 -23.24
CA ALA A 129 1.70 -13.31 -24.01
C ALA A 129 0.36 -13.30 -24.76
N ALA A 130 -0.12 -14.47 -25.18
CA ALA A 130 -1.42 -14.61 -25.84
C ALA A 130 -2.61 -14.13 -24.95
N TYR A 131 -2.43 -14.15 -23.63
CA TYR A 131 -3.42 -13.68 -22.65
C TYR A 131 -3.22 -12.24 -22.22
N ASP A 132 -2.14 -11.57 -22.66
CA ASP A 132 -1.86 -10.17 -22.36
C ASP A 132 -2.68 -9.26 -23.29
N ALA A 133 -3.73 -8.66 -22.75
CA ALA A 133 -4.59 -7.76 -23.49
C ALA A 133 -3.87 -6.47 -23.90
N ALA A 134 -2.86 -5.99 -23.15
CA ALA A 134 -2.09 -4.83 -23.53
C ALA A 134 -1.33 -5.09 -24.83
N LYS A 135 -0.64 -6.23 -24.94
CA LYS A 135 0.04 -6.66 -26.17
C LYS A 135 -0.95 -6.91 -27.31
N LYS A 136 -2.03 -7.69 -27.02
CA LYS A 136 -3.00 -8.08 -28.03
C LYS A 136 -3.73 -6.91 -28.68
N PHE A 137 -4.05 -5.87 -27.94
CA PHE A 137 -4.84 -4.72 -28.40
C PHE A 137 -4.00 -3.44 -28.57
N GLY A 138 -2.68 -3.52 -28.41
CA GLY A 138 -1.79 -2.34 -28.50
C GLY A 138 -2.09 -1.28 -27.44
N PHE A 139 -2.61 -1.69 -26.27
CA PHE A 139 -2.96 -0.75 -25.22
C PHE A 139 -1.74 -0.38 -24.37
N SER A 140 -1.45 0.92 -24.31
CA SER A 140 -0.47 1.48 -23.38
C SER A 140 -1.17 2.47 -22.47
N PRO A 141 -1.11 2.27 -21.13
CA PRO A 141 -1.69 3.23 -20.19
C PRO A 141 -0.95 4.56 -20.33
N ALA A 142 -1.70 5.62 -20.59
CA ALA A 142 -1.13 6.97 -20.57
C ALA A 142 -0.70 7.34 -19.14
N PRO A 143 0.49 7.95 -18.95
CA PRO A 143 0.87 8.49 -17.67
C PRO A 143 -0.16 9.54 -17.22
N ALA A 144 -0.78 9.32 -16.08
CA ALA A 144 -1.69 10.30 -15.49
C ALA A 144 -0.87 11.21 -14.57
N ALA A 145 -0.77 12.49 -14.93
CA ALA A 145 -0.20 13.50 -14.06
C ALA A 145 -1.04 13.66 -12.78
N ASP A 146 -0.40 13.94 -11.67
CA ASP A 146 -1.12 14.30 -10.45
C ASP A 146 -1.83 15.64 -10.65
N PRO A 147 -3.09 15.77 -10.20
CA PRO A 147 -3.79 17.04 -10.28
C PRO A 147 -3.04 18.15 -9.54
N PRO A 148 -3.03 19.40 -10.04
CA PRO A 148 -2.42 20.51 -9.33
C PRO A 148 -2.91 20.61 -7.89
N GLY A 149 -1.98 20.75 -6.94
CA GLY A 149 -2.28 20.79 -5.51
C GLY A 149 -2.66 19.43 -4.87
N CYS A 150 -2.34 18.31 -5.53
CA CYS A 150 -2.43 16.99 -4.92
C CYS A 150 -1.35 16.81 -3.84
N GLY A 151 -1.74 16.58 -2.58
CA GLY A 151 -0.84 16.35 -1.44
C GLY A 151 -0.66 14.87 -1.06
N CYS A 152 -1.23 13.94 -1.84
CA CYS A 152 -1.20 12.50 -1.49
C CYS A 152 0.20 11.97 -1.24
N GLY A 153 1.18 12.35 -2.05
CA GLY A 153 2.56 11.90 -1.90
C GLY A 153 3.18 12.31 -0.55
N HIS A 154 2.96 13.55 -0.12
CA HIS A 154 3.47 14.04 1.18
C HIS A 154 2.79 13.34 2.36
N VAL A 155 1.47 13.11 2.28
CA VAL A 155 0.73 12.41 3.33
C VAL A 155 1.17 10.95 3.45
N ILE A 156 1.37 10.25 2.32
CA ILE A 156 1.82 8.85 2.32
C ILE A 156 3.23 8.73 2.93
N ARG A 157 4.10 9.72 2.72
CA ARG A 157 5.45 9.75 3.32
C ARG A 157 5.48 10.21 4.78
N GLY A 158 4.33 10.62 5.36
CA GLY A 158 4.25 11.18 6.70
C GLY A 158 4.75 12.62 6.81
N ALA A 159 5.13 13.24 5.69
CA ALA A 159 5.66 14.60 5.65
C ALA A 159 4.58 15.68 5.85
N ALA A 160 3.31 15.33 5.74
CA ALA A 160 2.18 16.21 5.98
C ALA A 160 1.00 15.44 6.60
N ALA A 161 0.30 16.08 7.53
CA ALA A 161 -0.94 15.56 8.06
C ALA A 161 -2.08 15.71 7.01
N PRO A 162 -3.04 14.78 6.97
CA PRO A 162 -4.18 14.84 6.02
C PRO A 162 -4.97 16.16 6.11
N GLU A 163 -5.12 16.71 7.31
CA GLU A 163 -5.85 17.95 7.59
C GLU A 163 -5.19 19.18 6.93
N GLY A 164 -3.87 19.15 6.74
CA GLY A 164 -3.11 20.19 6.03
C GLY A 164 -3.26 20.15 4.50
N TRP A 165 -3.93 19.13 3.96
CA TRP A 165 -4.10 19.00 2.53
C TRP A 165 -5.30 19.83 2.02
N PRO A 166 -5.08 20.90 1.21
CA PRO A 166 -6.13 21.88 0.85
C PRO A 166 -7.33 21.29 0.11
N ARG A 167 -7.17 20.14 -0.54
CA ARG A 167 -8.23 19.47 -1.32
C ARG A 167 -9.01 18.42 -0.53
N LEU A 168 -8.55 18.04 0.67
CA LEU A 168 -9.21 17.04 1.49
C LEU A 168 -10.61 17.50 1.88
N GLY A 169 -11.61 16.65 1.68
CA GLY A 169 -13.01 16.97 2.00
C GLY A 169 -13.68 18.02 1.10
N LYS A 170 -12.96 18.58 0.12
CA LYS A 170 -13.43 19.59 -0.84
C LYS A 170 -13.42 19.05 -2.26
N ALA A 171 -12.38 19.41 -3.02
CA ALA A 171 -12.20 18.95 -4.38
C ALA A 171 -11.76 17.48 -4.48
N CYS A 172 -11.33 16.88 -3.37
CA CYS A 172 -11.02 15.46 -3.26
C CYS A 172 -11.82 14.86 -2.10
N ALA A 173 -12.89 14.16 -2.42
CA ALA A 173 -13.79 13.49 -1.49
C ALA A 173 -14.01 12.03 -1.92
N PRO A 174 -14.47 11.11 -1.05
CA PRO A 174 -14.72 9.71 -1.44
C PRO A 174 -15.64 9.57 -2.64
N ALA A 175 -16.63 10.47 -2.77
CA ALA A 175 -17.59 10.52 -3.88
C ALA A 175 -17.07 11.30 -5.11
N ALA A 176 -16.13 12.22 -4.92
CA ALA A 176 -15.58 13.10 -5.97
C ALA A 176 -14.05 13.10 -5.90
N ARG A 177 -13.43 12.02 -6.36
CA ARG A 177 -11.98 11.85 -6.31
C ARG A 177 -11.31 12.72 -7.35
N GLY A 178 -10.60 13.74 -6.90
CA GLY A 178 -9.97 14.77 -7.75
C GLY A 178 -8.73 14.32 -8.49
N GLY A 179 -8.43 13.03 -8.52
CA GLY A 179 -7.28 12.52 -9.23
C GLY A 179 -7.51 11.14 -9.82
N ALA A 180 -6.70 10.74 -10.79
CA ALA A 180 -6.75 9.44 -11.47
C ALA A 180 -6.57 8.23 -10.52
N GLY A 181 -6.43 8.42 -9.21
CA GLY A 181 -6.16 7.37 -8.24
C GLY A 181 -7.41 6.92 -7.50
N ARG A 182 -7.84 5.70 -7.76
CA ARG A 182 -8.63 4.94 -6.80
C ARG A 182 -7.86 4.69 -5.49
N GLY A 183 -6.54 4.92 -5.48
CA GLY A 183 -5.65 4.78 -4.34
C GLY A 183 -5.90 5.75 -3.17
N CYS A 184 -6.62 6.87 -3.39
CA CYS A 184 -7.03 7.72 -2.27
C CYS A 184 -8.01 7.03 -1.30
N ARG A 185 -8.60 5.89 -1.66
CA ARG A 185 -9.46 5.11 -0.77
C ARG A 185 -8.66 4.26 0.22
N GLU A 186 -7.42 3.92 -0.12
CA GLU A 186 -6.53 3.08 0.67
C GLU A 186 -5.35 3.87 1.28
N GLY A 187 -5.18 5.13 0.87
CA GLY A 187 -4.13 6.03 1.33
C GLY A 187 -4.63 7.07 2.34
N ALA A 188 -4.30 8.33 2.12
CA ALA A 188 -4.57 9.47 3.00
C ALA A 188 -6.04 9.62 3.46
N TRP A 189 -7.00 9.06 2.73
CA TRP A 189 -8.42 9.06 3.12
C TRP A 189 -8.77 8.04 4.21
N GLY A 190 -8.03 6.94 4.34
CA GLY A 190 -8.30 5.94 5.37
C GLY A 190 -8.09 6.44 6.79
N GLY A 191 -7.17 7.39 6.98
CA GLY A 191 -6.82 7.94 8.28
C GLY A 191 -7.61 9.20 8.71
N GLY A 192 -8.16 9.94 7.76
CA GLY A 192 -8.74 11.27 8.04
C GLY A 192 -10.25 11.33 8.31
N TRP A 193 -10.99 10.22 8.20
CA TRP A 193 -12.46 10.24 8.28
C TRP A 193 -13.08 9.70 9.57
N GLY A 194 -12.30 9.55 10.62
CA GLY A 194 -12.79 9.09 11.93
C GLY A 194 -13.43 10.17 12.84
N GLY A 195 -13.46 11.42 12.45
CA GLY A 195 -13.84 12.53 13.31
C GLY A 195 -14.89 13.48 12.74
N GLY A 196 -16.12 13.02 12.44
CA GLY A 196 -17.14 13.96 11.96
C GLY A 196 -18.47 13.30 11.61
N GLY A 197 -18.97 12.42 12.43
CA GLY A 197 -20.37 11.94 12.40
C GLY A 197 -21.26 12.84 13.22
N GLY A 198 -21.55 14.04 12.75
CA GLY A 198 -22.51 14.96 13.31
C GLY A 198 -23.74 15.05 12.42
N GLY A 199 -24.83 14.50 12.85
CA GLY A 199 -26.21 14.55 12.54
C GLY A 199 -26.74 15.48 11.44
N GLY A 200 -27.66 14.95 10.70
CA GLY A 200 -28.53 15.63 9.77
C GLY A 200 -29.56 14.65 9.25
N ARG A 201 -30.57 14.40 10.06
CA ARG A 201 -31.84 13.85 9.56
C ARG A 201 -32.61 14.99 8.89
N ALA A 202 -33.13 14.76 7.75
CA ALA A 202 -34.48 15.10 7.31
C ALA A 202 -34.79 14.30 6.07
#